data_8b6862ba132635db0f1f6507c388b894
#
_entry.id   8b6862ba132635db0f1f6507c388b894
#
_cell.length_a   1.000
_cell.length_b   1.000
_cell.length_c   1.000
_cell.angle_alpha   90.00
_cell.angle_beta   90.00
_cell.angle_gamma   90.00
#
_symmetry.space_group_name_H-M   'P 1'
#
loop_
_entity.id
_entity.type
_entity.pdbx_description
1 polymer ?
#
loop_
_entity_poly.entity_id
_entity_poly.type
_entity_poly.pdbx_seq_one_letter_code
_entity_poly.pdbx_strand_id
1 'polypeptide(L)'
;MQDKSLIALSGVYHIKERLLTRLLRRYGLGRLSPAQGRILMALYEQDDIPVRKLSEMTSLDKSTLSLSLTRMEQFGLVERSGDEKD
;
A
#
# COMPACT_ATOMS: atom_id res chain seq x y z
N MET A 1 -16.59 -10.56 -14.66
CA MET A 1 -15.19 -10.31 -14.75
C MET A 1 -14.64 -9.64 -13.50
N GLN A 2 -13.52 -10.11 -13.02
CA GLN A 2 -12.90 -9.56 -11.84
C GLN A 2 -12.21 -8.24 -12.15
N ASP A 3 -12.53 -7.27 -11.35
CA ASP A 3 -11.88 -5.97 -11.44
C ASP A 3 -10.68 -5.96 -10.50
N LYS A 4 -9.53 -5.57 -11.02
CA LYS A 4 -8.34 -5.53 -10.19
C LYS A 4 -8.48 -4.61 -8.99
N SER A 5 -9.25 -3.54 -9.14
CA SER A 5 -9.45 -2.64 -8.01
C SER A 5 -10.25 -3.30 -6.91
N LEU A 6 -11.15 -4.22 -7.25
CA LEU A 6 -11.88 -4.95 -6.23
C LEU A 6 -10.96 -5.88 -5.46
N ILE A 7 -10.00 -6.49 -6.15
CA ILE A 7 -9.04 -7.35 -5.47
C ILE A 7 -8.18 -6.53 -4.52
N ALA A 8 -7.76 -5.35 -4.95
CA ALA A 8 -6.93 -4.49 -4.13
C ALA A 8 -7.68 -3.90 -2.95
N LEU A 9 -9.03 -3.97 -2.98
CA LEU A 9 -9.83 -3.45 -1.88
C LEU A 9 -10.06 -4.48 -0.79
N SER A 10 -9.38 -5.60 -0.85
CA SER A 10 -9.49 -6.60 0.20
C SER A 10 -8.10 -6.98 0.68
N GLY A 11 -8.01 -7.51 1.88
CA GLY A 11 -6.75 -7.96 2.40
C GLY A 11 -6.15 -6.99 3.41
N VAL A 12 -5.02 -7.39 3.91
CA VAL A 12 -4.27 -6.63 4.92
C VAL A 12 -2.90 -6.34 4.34
N TYR A 13 -2.47 -5.10 4.47
CA TYR A 13 -1.20 -4.67 3.88
C TYR A 13 -0.16 -4.36 4.94
N HIS A 14 1.09 -4.67 4.64
CA HIS A 14 2.19 -4.32 5.52
C HIS A 14 3.41 -3.97 4.69
N ILE A 15 4.33 -3.24 5.31
CA ILE A 15 5.53 -2.74 4.65
C ILE A 15 6.57 -3.84 4.53
N LYS A 16 7.20 -3.91 3.37
CA LYS A 16 8.41 -4.72 3.19
C LYS A 16 9.59 -3.81 3.48
N GLU A 17 9.87 -3.66 4.75
CA GLU A 17 10.83 -2.66 5.21
C GLU A 17 12.19 -2.75 4.54
N ARG A 18 12.68 -3.95 4.38
CA ARG A 18 13.99 -4.15 3.81
C ARG A 18 14.07 -3.63 2.38
N LEU A 19 13.05 -3.97 1.59
CA LEU A 19 13.01 -3.52 0.21
C LEU A 19 12.77 -2.02 0.11
N LEU A 20 11.93 -1.50 0.99
CA LEU A 20 11.67 -0.08 1.01
C LEU A 20 12.94 0.70 1.32
N THR A 21 13.69 0.27 2.32
CA THR A 21 14.92 0.94 2.69
C THR A 21 15.91 0.96 1.52
N ARG A 22 16.02 -0.18 0.84
CA ARG A 22 16.92 -0.27 -0.30
C ARG A 22 16.51 0.67 -1.41
N LEU A 23 15.22 0.74 -1.68
CA LEU A 23 14.71 1.58 -2.75
C LEU A 23 14.91 3.06 -2.44
N LEU A 24 14.62 3.45 -1.20
CA LEU A 24 14.79 4.83 -0.79
C LEU A 24 16.24 5.26 -0.84
N ARG A 25 17.13 4.36 -0.46
CA ARG A 25 18.56 4.66 -0.50
C ARG A 25 19.03 4.86 -1.93
N ARG A 26 18.47 4.10 -2.86
CA ARG A 26 18.90 4.16 -4.24
C ARG A 26 18.27 5.31 -5.01
N TYR A 27 16.99 5.55 -4.81
CA TYR A 27 16.24 6.52 -5.61
C TYR A 27 15.72 7.72 -4.84
N GLY A 28 15.70 7.64 -3.52
CA GLY A 28 15.20 8.73 -2.72
C GLY A 28 13.68 8.78 -2.68
N LEU A 29 13.18 9.71 -1.88
CA LEU A 29 11.74 9.86 -1.71
C LEU A 29 11.03 10.41 -2.94
N GLY A 30 11.79 11.05 -3.81
CA GLY A 30 11.19 11.65 -4.99
C GLY A 30 10.55 10.66 -5.96
N ARG A 31 10.84 9.39 -5.79
CA ARG A 31 10.24 8.36 -6.63
C ARG A 31 8.83 7.97 -6.18
N LEU A 32 8.43 8.40 -5.01
CA LEU A 32 7.11 8.08 -4.49
C LEU A 32 6.12 9.17 -4.85
N SER A 33 4.95 8.77 -5.31
CA SER A 33 3.88 9.74 -5.51
C SER A 33 3.33 10.16 -4.15
N PRO A 34 2.62 11.30 -4.08
CA PRO A 34 2.00 11.70 -2.82
C PRO A 34 1.08 10.62 -2.24
N ALA A 35 0.34 9.94 -3.10
CA ALA A 35 -0.54 8.88 -2.63
C ALA A 35 0.26 7.74 -2.01
N GLN A 36 1.33 7.33 -2.66
CA GLN A 36 2.18 6.28 -2.13
C GLN A 36 2.81 6.68 -0.81
N GLY A 37 3.20 7.95 -0.71
CA GLY A 37 3.76 8.46 0.52
C GLY A 37 2.78 8.38 1.68
N ARG A 38 1.53 8.73 1.43
CA ARG A 38 0.50 8.63 2.45
C ARG A 38 0.30 7.20 2.91
N ILE A 39 0.28 6.28 1.96
CA ILE A 39 0.09 4.87 2.28
C ILE A 39 1.23 4.37 3.16
N LEU A 40 2.46 4.70 2.77
CA LEU A 40 3.62 4.27 3.55
C LEU A 40 3.62 4.85 4.95
N MET A 41 3.23 6.12 5.08
CA MET A 41 3.14 6.73 6.40
C MET A 41 2.14 6.01 7.28
N ALA A 42 0.98 5.69 6.72
CA ALA A 42 -0.04 4.98 7.48
C ALA A 42 0.46 3.61 7.93
N LEU A 43 1.09 2.88 7.02
CA LEU A 43 1.60 1.56 7.34
C LEU A 43 2.74 1.61 8.34
N TYR A 44 3.49 2.69 8.32
CA TYR A 44 4.57 2.89 9.27
C TYR A 44 4.05 3.12 10.68
N GLU A 45 2.95 3.85 10.77
CA GLU A 45 2.34 4.15 12.06
C GLU A 45 1.66 2.92 12.65
N GLN A 46 1.04 2.14 11.80
CA GLN A 46 0.30 0.97 12.25
C GLN A 46 0.45 -0.13 11.21
N ASP A 47 1.27 -1.10 11.52
CA ASP A 47 1.52 -2.20 10.60
C ASP A 47 0.30 -3.10 10.45
N ASP A 48 0.26 -3.85 9.36
CA ASP A 48 -0.82 -4.81 9.10
C ASP A 48 -2.19 -4.14 9.12
N ILE A 49 -2.41 -3.26 8.15
CA ILE A 49 -3.64 -2.48 8.09
C ILE A 49 -4.57 -3.04 7.04
N PRO A 50 -5.83 -3.31 7.39
CA PRO A 50 -6.81 -3.68 6.38
C PRO A 50 -7.00 -2.54 5.38
N VAL A 51 -7.28 -2.89 4.14
CA VAL A 51 -7.36 -1.88 3.10
C VAL A 51 -8.46 -0.87 3.39
N ARG A 52 -9.55 -1.30 4.05
CA ARG A 52 -10.61 -0.37 4.44
C ARG A 52 -10.08 0.73 5.34
N LYS A 53 -9.28 0.33 6.30
CA LYS A 53 -8.71 1.29 7.23
C LYS A 53 -7.68 2.17 6.54
N LEU A 54 -6.93 1.62 5.60
CA LEU A 54 -6.00 2.42 4.82
C LEU A 54 -6.72 3.53 4.08
N SER A 55 -7.88 3.20 3.53
CA SER A 55 -8.68 4.20 2.83
C SER A 55 -9.04 5.36 3.76
N GLU A 56 -9.45 5.04 4.99
CA GLU A 56 -9.79 6.06 5.95
C GLU A 56 -8.59 6.88 6.38
N MET A 57 -7.49 6.19 6.64
CA MET A 57 -6.31 6.88 7.16
C MET A 57 -5.66 7.78 6.12
N THR A 58 -5.71 7.40 4.86
CA THR A 58 -5.06 8.16 3.81
C THR A 58 -5.98 9.14 3.12
N SER A 59 -7.28 8.99 3.31
CA SER A 59 -8.29 9.80 2.62
C SER A 59 -8.19 9.70 1.10
N LEU A 60 -7.67 8.59 0.61
CA LEU A 60 -7.58 8.37 -0.82
C LEU A 60 -8.85 7.71 -1.32
N ASP A 61 -9.27 8.09 -2.50
CA ASP A 61 -10.42 7.43 -3.11
C ASP A 61 -10.04 6.01 -3.54
N LYS A 62 -11.05 5.20 -3.79
CA LYS A 62 -10.84 3.79 -4.07
C LYS A 62 -9.92 3.55 -5.25
N SER A 63 -10.11 4.31 -6.32
CA SER A 63 -9.30 4.12 -7.52
C SER A 63 -7.84 4.44 -7.27
N THR A 64 -7.59 5.55 -6.61
CA THR A 64 -6.23 5.96 -6.33
C THR A 64 -5.56 4.99 -5.38
N LEU A 65 -6.26 4.60 -4.33
CA LEU A 65 -5.72 3.66 -3.36
C LEU A 65 -5.39 2.32 -4.02
N SER A 66 -6.34 1.80 -4.78
CA SER A 66 -6.18 0.52 -5.44
C SER A 66 -5.01 0.51 -6.39
N LEU A 67 -4.91 1.54 -7.23
CA LEU A 67 -3.83 1.63 -8.19
C LEU A 67 -2.48 1.77 -7.49
N SER A 68 -2.43 2.60 -6.46
CA SER A 68 -1.20 2.82 -5.73
C SER A 68 -0.73 1.56 -5.04
N LEU A 69 -1.64 0.84 -4.38
CA LEU A 69 -1.29 -0.39 -3.70
C LEU A 69 -0.80 -1.45 -4.68
N THR A 70 -1.46 -1.55 -5.83
CA THR A 70 -1.04 -2.51 -6.83
C THR A 70 0.38 -2.24 -7.29
N ARG A 71 0.70 -0.99 -7.55
CA ARG A 71 2.03 -0.62 -7.99
C ARG A 71 3.07 -0.85 -6.90
N MET A 72 2.72 -0.50 -5.66
CA MET A 72 3.64 -0.70 -4.55
C MET A 72 3.90 -2.17 -4.31
N GLU A 73 2.88 -2.99 -4.52
CA GLU A 73 3.03 -4.43 -4.42
C GLU A 73 3.98 -4.95 -5.48
N GLN A 74 3.82 -4.44 -6.70
CA GLN A 74 4.67 -4.85 -7.81
C GLN A 74 6.13 -4.47 -7.59
N PHE A 75 6.36 -3.33 -6.95
CA PHE A 75 7.71 -2.91 -6.64
C PHE A 75 8.26 -3.56 -5.38
N GLY A 76 7.45 -4.32 -4.67
CA GLY A 76 7.90 -4.98 -3.46
C GLY A 76 7.96 -4.08 -2.24
N LEU A 77 7.27 -2.95 -2.28
CA LEU A 77 7.27 -2.02 -1.15
C LEU A 77 6.30 -2.46 -0.07
N VAL A 78 5.22 -3.09 -0.47
CA VAL A 78 4.23 -3.58 0.47
C VAL A 78 3.86 -5.00 0.08
N GLU A 79 3.29 -5.70 1.03
CA GLU A 79 2.84 -7.07 0.83
C GLU A 79 1.42 -7.19 1.31
N ARG A 80 0.62 -7.91 0.56
CA ARG A 80 -0.76 -8.17 0.94
C ARG A 80 -0.89 -9.60 1.43
N SER A 81 -1.41 -9.76 2.62
CA SER A 81 -1.78 -11.08 3.09
C SER A 81 -3.28 -11.23 2.92
N GLY A 82 -3.79 -12.39 3.16
CA GLY A 82 -5.15 -12.72 2.83
C GLY A 82 -6.20 -11.72 3.27
N ASP A 83 -7.43 -12.22 3.38
CA ASP A 83 -8.54 -11.36 3.77
C ASP A 83 -8.41 -10.95 5.22
N GLU A 84 -8.86 -9.75 5.50
CA GLU A 84 -8.74 -9.24 6.86
C GLU A 84 -9.56 -10.08 7.83
N LYS A 85 -10.54 -10.79 7.29
CA LYS A 85 -11.29 -11.56 8.17
C LYS A 85 -10.60 -12.85 8.56
N ASP A 86 -9.88 -13.31 8.07
CA ASP A 86 -9.28 -14.40 8.48
C ASP A 86 -8.94 -14.67 9.25
#